data_057643e8f028e61f0d0b0c1d833a15de
#
_entry.id   057643e8f028e61f0d0b0c1d833a15de
#
_cell.length_a   1.000
_cell.length_b   1.000
_cell.length_c   1.000
_cell.angle_alpha   90.00
_cell.angle_beta   90.00
_cell.angle_gamma   90.00
#
_symmetry.space_group_name_H-M   'P 1'
#
loop_
_entity.id
_entity.type
_entity.pdbx_description
1 polymer ?
#
loop_
_entity_poly.entity_id
_entity_poly.type
_entity_poly.pdbx_seq_one_letter_code
_entity_poly.pdbx_strand_id
1 'polypeptide(L)'
;MSILNVEHLSHGFGDRAIFEDVSFRLLKGEHIGLVGANGEGKSTFMNIITGRLMPDEGKIEWAKKVRVGYLDQHTALEKGMTIGSVLSSAFDFLYDMENEMNDIYARLGDVDEDEMNKLMDEAGTIQDMLTMHDFYMIDAKVDEVARALGLLDLGLDKDVTDLSGGQRTKVLMGKLLLEKPDILLLDEPTNYLDVEHIEWLKRYLNDYENAFILISHDIPFLNSVVNLIYHMDNKKLDRYVGDYDKFMEVYEMKKAQLEAAYNKQQQEIKELKDFVARNKARVATRNMAMSRQKKLDKMDVIELAAEKPKPEFNFKTARTPGRYIFQTNGLVIGYDDPLSSALDLEMERGQKIVLTGANGIGKTTLLKSILGLIKPLSGSVILGDYLEIGYFEQEMDQSVTTTCIEEIWNEFPAFSQYEVRSALAKCGLTTKHIESQVRVLSGGEQAKVRLCKLINRETNILLLDEPTNHLDVDAKDELKRALKEYKGSILMVCHEPDFYDGLATDVWDCSKWTTRL
;
A
#
# COMPACT_ATOMS: atom_id res chain seq x y z
N MET A 1 -23.19 -1.27 -18.26
CA MET A 1 -23.98 -2.20 -17.41
C MET A 1 -23.27 -2.25 -16.08
N SER A 2 -23.99 -2.23 -14.94
CA SER A 2 -23.35 -2.32 -13.62
C SER A 2 -22.82 -3.73 -13.41
N ILE A 3 -21.58 -3.84 -12.98
CA ILE A 3 -20.93 -5.13 -12.70
C ILE A 3 -21.03 -5.43 -11.21
N LEU A 4 -20.83 -4.40 -10.36
CA LEU A 4 -21.00 -4.45 -8.92
C LEU A 4 -21.91 -3.31 -8.47
N ASN A 5 -22.85 -3.62 -7.61
CA ASN A 5 -23.71 -2.65 -6.95
C ASN A 5 -23.70 -2.94 -5.44
N VAL A 6 -23.37 -1.94 -4.64
CA VAL A 6 -23.37 -1.99 -3.19
C VAL A 6 -24.34 -0.91 -2.70
N GLU A 7 -25.33 -1.29 -1.91
CA GLU A 7 -26.37 -0.41 -1.42
C GLU A 7 -26.45 -0.44 0.10
N HIS A 8 -26.46 0.74 0.71
CA HIS A 8 -26.69 0.95 2.14
C HIS A 8 -25.75 0.11 3.04
N LEU A 9 -24.47 0.00 2.63
CA LEU A 9 -23.47 -0.78 3.37
C LEU A 9 -23.12 -0.11 4.68
N SER A 10 -23.29 -0.83 5.78
CA SER A 10 -22.79 -0.46 7.11
C SER A 10 -21.98 -1.60 7.68
N HIS A 11 -20.84 -1.27 8.29
CA HIS A 11 -19.97 -2.25 8.93
C HIS A 11 -19.09 -1.62 10.00
N GLY A 12 -18.83 -2.38 11.07
CA GLY A 12 -17.95 -1.95 12.15
C GLY A 12 -17.27 -3.11 12.88
N PHE A 13 -16.26 -2.79 13.65
CA PHE A 13 -15.56 -3.74 14.53
C PHE A 13 -15.78 -3.32 15.99
N GLY A 14 -16.61 -4.06 16.72
CA GLY A 14 -17.03 -3.70 18.08
C GLY A 14 -17.73 -2.34 18.06
N ASP A 15 -17.27 -1.40 18.89
CA ASP A 15 -17.88 -0.05 19.00
C ASP A 15 -17.42 0.93 17.88
N ARG A 16 -16.57 0.49 16.96
CA ARG A 16 -16.06 1.34 15.87
C ARG A 16 -16.80 1.05 14.58
N ALA A 17 -17.70 1.96 14.16
CA ALA A 17 -18.24 1.96 12.82
C ALA A 17 -17.13 2.37 11.81
N ILE A 18 -16.97 1.59 10.75
CA ILE A 18 -16.07 1.83 9.63
C ILE A 18 -16.85 2.46 8.47
N PHE A 19 -18.04 1.93 8.19
CA PHE A 19 -18.96 2.43 7.17
C PHE A 19 -20.32 2.70 7.78
N GLU A 20 -20.94 3.80 7.37
CA GLU A 20 -22.31 4.17 7.74
C GLU A 20 -23.07 4.55 6.46
N ASP A 21 -23.98 3.68 6.02
CA ASP A 21 -24.85 3.91 4.84
C ASP A 21 -24.08 4.22 3.55
N VAL A 22 -23.08 3.42 3.24
CA VAL A 22 -22.22 3.59 2.06
C VAL A 22 -22.83 2.91 0.84
N SER A 23 -22.85 3.60 -0.30
CA SER A 23 -23.26 3.03 -1.59
C SER A 23 -22.13 3.16 -2.61
N PHE A 24 -21.92 2.09 -3.39
CA PHE A 24 -20.85 2.02 -4.39
C PHE A 24 -21.33 1.33 -5.65
N ARG A 25 -20.84 1.78 -6.80
CA ARG A 25 -21.19 1.18 -8.08
C ARG A 25 -19.97 1.12 -8.98
N LEU A 26 -19.77 -0.05 -9.61
CA LEU A 26 -18.73 -0.28 -10.61
C LEU A 26 -19.38 -0.61 -11.96
N LEU A 27 -18.96 0.09 -13.00
CA LEU A 27 -19.37 -0.17 -14.37
C LEU A 27 -18.25 -0.86 -15.15
N LYS A 28 -18.58 -1.50 -16.28
CA LYS A 28 -17.59 -2.13 -17.16
C LYS A 28 -16.62 -1.06 -17.69
N GLY A 29 -15.32 -1.35 -17.63
CA GLY A 29 -14.26 -0.45 -18.10
C GLY A 29 -14.00 0.77 -17.21
N GLU A 30 -14.57 0.84 -16.00
CA GLU A 30 -14.16 1.86 -15.02
C GLU A 30 -12.88 1.45 -14.32
N HIS A 31 -11.93 2.37 -14.29
CA HIS A 31 -10.65 2.25 -13.61
C HIS A 31 -10.70 3.11 -12.35
N ILE A 32 -10.97 2.46 -11.22
CA ILE A 32 -11.26 3.13 -9.96
C ILE A 32 -10.04 3.16 -9.05
N GLY A 33 -9.69 4.37 -8.56
CA GLY A 33 -8.81 4.54 -7.39
C GLY A 33 -9.64 4.64 -6.11
N LEU A 34 -9.40 3.74 -5.15
CA LEU A 34 -9.99 3.80 -3.83
C LEU A 34 -8.99 4.47 -2.88
N VAL A 35 -9.26 5.73 -2.50
CA VAL A 35 -8.35 6.56 -1.72
C VAL A 35 -8.93 6.90 -0.35
N GLY A 36 -8.07 7.21 0.60
CA GLY A 36 -8.41 7.58 1.98
C GLY A 36 -7.24 7.30 2.91
N ALA A 37 -7.25 7.89 4.09
CA ALA A 37 -6.20 7.69 5.09
C ALA A 37 -6.10 6.21 5.53
N ASN A 38 -4.97 5.84 6.13
CA ASN A 38 -4.82 4.52 6.71
C ASN A 38 -5.84 4.31 7.85
N GLY A 39 -6.41 3.10 7.92
CA GLY A 39 -7.45 2.76 8.90
C GLY A 39 -8.87 3.25 8.58
N GLU A 40 -9.12 3.88 7.41
CA GLU A 40 -10.48 4.26 6.96
C GLU A 40 -11.31 3.08 6.45
N GLY A 41 -10.68 1.91 6.25
CA GLY A 41 -11.41 0.71 5.87
C GLY A 41 -11.28 0.32 4.38
N LYS A 42 -10.31 0.83 3.63
CA LYS A 42 -10.10 0.49 2.22
C LYS A 42 -10.02 -1.03 1.99
N SER A 43 -9.10 -1.71 2.69
CA SER A 43 -8.95 -3.17 2.60
C SER A 43 -10.17 -3.91 3.20
N THR A 44 -10.84 -3.33 4.21
CA THR A 44 -12.09 -3.86 4.76
C THR A 44 -13.19 -3.85 3.69
N PHE A 45 -13.31 -2.76 2.93
CA PHE A 45 -14.24 -2.66 1.83
C PHE A 45 -13.95 -3.72 0.75
N MET A 46 -12.67 -3.91 0.37
CA MET A 46 -12.27 -4.95 -0.57
C MET A 46 -12.65 -6.36 -0.07
N ASN A 47 -12.44 -6.64 1.22
CA ASN A 47 -12.81 -7.93 1.81
C ASN A 47 -14.34 -8.13 1.85
N ILE A 48 -15.10 -7.07 2.06
CA ILE A 48 -16.57 -7.14 2.06
C ILE A 48 -17.09 -7.41 0.65
N ILE A 49 -16.64 -6.69 -0.38
CA ILE A 49 -17.12 -6.90 -1.75
C ILE A 49 -16.68 -8.24 -2.33
N THR A 50 -15.56 -8.82 -1.85
CA THR A 50 -15.11 -10.17 -2.23
C THR A 50 -15.79 -11.29 -1.43
N GLY A 51 -16.66 -10.95 -0.46
CA GLY A 51 -17.37 -11.93 0.37
C GLY A 51 -16.53 -12.60 1.46
N ARG A 52 -15.29 -12.13 1.69
CA ARG A 52 -14.41 -12.62 2.79
C ARG A 52 -14.84 -12.10 4.15
N LEU A 53 -15.49 -10.96 4.16
CA LEU A 53 -16.05 -10.34 5.35
C LEU A 53 -17.53 -10.02 5.10
N MET A 54 -18.40 -10.44 6.02
CA MET A 54 -19.82 -10.13 5.93
C MET A 54 -20.05 -8.71 6.47
N PRO A 55 -20.83 -7.87 5.76
CA PRO A 55 -21.25 -6.58 6.28
C PRO A 55 -22.30 -6.76 7.41
N ASP A 56 -22.42 -5.74 8.27
CA ASP A 56 -23.47 -5.75 9.31
C ASP A 56 -24.83 -5.44 8.69
N GLU A 57 -24.88 -4.50 7.73
CA GLU A 57 -26.08 -4.12 6.98
C GLU A 57 -25.72 -3.81 5.52
N GLY A 58 -26.73 -3.86 4.65
CA GLY A 58 -26.59 -3.50 3.24
C GLY A 58 -26.64 -4.70 2.30
N LYS A 59 -26.55 -4.41 1.02
CA LYS A 59 -26.68 -5.40 -0.05
C LYS A 59 -25.53 -5.26 -1.04
N ILE A 60 -24.94 -6.40 -1.43
CA ILE A 60 -23.88 -6.48 -2.43
C ILE A 60 -24.38 -7.37 -3.56
N GLU A 61 -24.44 -6.83 -4.75
CA GLU A 61 -24.90 -7.55 -5.93
C GLU A 61 -23.85 -7.51 -7.04
N TRP A 62 -23.36 -8.68 -7.39
CA TRP A 62 -22.50 -8.91 -8.55
C TRP A 62 -23.35 -9.27 -9.77
N ALA A 63 -22.96 -8.80 -10.95
CA ALA A 63 -23.55 -9.29 -12.19
C ALA A 63 -23.27 -10.79 -12.36
N LYS A 64 -24.18 -11.49 -13.04
CA LYS A 64 -24.04 -12.96 -13.24
C LYS A 64 -22.79 -13.27 -14.07
N LYS A 65 -22.09 -14.34 -13.69
CA LYS A 65 -20.91 -14.88 -14.38
C LYS A 65 -19.69 -13.95 -14.44
N VAL A 66 -19.59 -13.00 -13.52
CA VAL A 66 -18.40 -12.11 -13.41
C VAL A 66 -17.28 -12.84 -12.68
N ARG A 67 -16.10 -12.87 -13.28
CA ARG A 67 -14.87 -13.35 -12.65
C ARG A 67 -14.18 -12.20 -11.93
N VAL A 68 -14.01 -12.35 -10.62
CA VAL A 68 -13.35 -11.35 -9.76
C VAL A 68 -11.97 -11.88 -9.39
N GLY A 69 -10.93 -11.17 -9.78
CA GLY A 69 -9.56 -11.44 -9.38
C GLY A 69 -9.15 -10.50 -8.25
N TYR A 70 -8.69 -11.07 -7.15
CA TYR A 70 -8.18 -10.30 -6.01
C TYR A 70 -6.79 -10.77 -5.62
N LEU A 71 -5.84 -9.83 -5.57
CA LEU A 71 -4.49 -10.12 -5.11
C LEU A 71 -4.54 -10.44 -3.62
N ASP A 72 -4.51 -11.73 -3.30
CA ASP A 72 -4.50 -12.22 -1.93
C ASP A 72 -3.08 -12.55 -1.48
N GLN A 73 -2.59 -11.83 -0.50
CA GLN A 73 -1.31 -12.12 0.15
C GLN A 73 -1.33 -13.42 0.97
N HIS A 74 -2.52 -13.97 1.24
CA HIS A 74 -2.72 -15.20 2.03
C HIS A 74 -3.04 -16.43 1.19
N THR A 75 -2.98 -16.35 -0.16
CA THR A 75 -3.13 -17.53 -1.02
C THR A 75 -2.05 -18.55 -0.66
N ALA A 76 -2.48 -19.74 -0.26
CA ALA A 76 -1.57 -20.80 0.14
C ALA A 76 -0.79 -21.28 -1.09
N LEU A 77 0.49 -20.93 -1.13
CA LEU A 77 1.45 -21.52 -2.04
C LEU A 77 2.02 -22.78 -1.35
N GLU A 78 1.79 -23.93 -1.95
CA GLU A 78 2.15 -25.22 -1.36
C GLU A 78 3.57 -25.62 -1.76
N LYS A 79 4.21 -26.44 -0.91
CA LYS A 79 5.52 -27.01 -1.19
C LYS A 79 5.45 -27.94 -2.41
N GLY A 80 6.39 -27.78 -3.33
CA GLY A 80 6.45 -28.51 -4.58
C GLY A 80 5.85 -27.77 -5.78
N MET A 81 5.22 -26.61 -5.56
CA MET A 81 4.83 -25.71 -6.65
C MET A 81 6.03 -24.87 -7.08
N THR A 82 6.28 -24.80 -8.37
CA THR A 82 7.30 -23.89 -8.95
C THR A 82 6.67 -22.56 -9.37
N ILE A 83 7.49 -21.52 -9.54
CA ILE A 83 7.03 -20.22 -10.06
C ILE A 83 6.29 -20.43 -11.39
N GLY A 84 6.88 -21.17 -12.32
CA GLY A 84 6.28 -21.46 -13.63
C GLY A 84 4.93 -22.19 -13.50
N SER A 85 4.83 -23.22 -12.65
CA SER A 85 3.58 -23.96 -12.44
C SER A 85 2.47 -23.07 -11.87
N VAL A 86 2.78 -22.16 -10.95
CA VAL A 86 1.79 -21.22 -10.41
C VAL A 86 1.32 -20.23 -11.48
N LEU A 87 2.22 -19.71 -12.31
CA LEU A 87 1.84 -18.78 -13.40
C LEU A 87 0.99 -19.51 -14.45
N SER A 88 1.39 -20.71 -14.88
CA SER A 88 0.66 -21.51 -15.88
C SER A 88 -0.72 -21.94 -15.38
N SER A 89 -0.92 -22.09 -14.06
CA SER A 89 -2.23 -22.42 -13.48
C SER A 89 -3.32 -21.36 -13.74
N ALA A 90 -2.94 -20.15 -14.16
CA ALA A 90 -3.89 -19.15 -14.67
C ALA A 90 -4.71 -19.65 -15.88
N PHE A 91 -4.21 -20.68 -16.57
CA PHE A 91 -4.77 -21.25 -17.78
C PHE A 91 -5.26 -22.69 -17.60
N ASP A 92 -5.41 -23.16 -16.34
CA ASP A 92 -5.83 -24.55 -16.04
C ASP A 92 -7.08 -24.95 -16.84
N PHE A 93 -8.05 -24.03 -16.98
CA PHE A 93 -9.27 -24.31 -17.75
C PHE A 93 -9.00 -24.62 -19.24
N LEU A 94 -7.93 -24.06 -19.84
CA LEU A 94 -7.54 -24.35 -21.22
C LEU A 94 -6.82 -25.71 -21.30
N TYR A 95 -6.00 -26.04 -20.32
CA TYR A 95 -5.36 -27.37 -20.22
C TYR A 95 -6.40 -28.46 -20.00
N ASP A 96 -7.44 -28.20 -19.20
CA ASP A 96 -8.55 -29.12 -19.02
C ASP A 96 -9.31 -29.35 -20.35
N MET A 97 -9.56 -28.28 -21.13
CA MET A 97 -10.18 -28.38 -22.45
C MET A 97 -9.30 -29.12 -23.46
N GLU A 98 -7.97 -28.91 -23.44
CA GLU A 98 -7.04 -29.68 -24.27
C GLU A 98 -7.07 -31.18 -23.91
N ASN A 99 -7.07 -31.49 -22.62
CA ASN A 99 -7.18 -32.88 -22.14
C ASN A 99 -8.50 -33.54 -22.61
N GLU A 100 -9.63 -32.81 -22.47
CA GLU A 100 -10.93 -33.27 -22.95
C GLU A 100 -10.91 -33.52 -24.47
N MET A 101 -10.32 -32.62 -25.25
CA MET A 101 -10.15 -32.80 -26.69
C MET A 101 -9.30 -34.04 -27.01
N ASN A 102 -8.20 -34.25 -26.28
CA ASN A 102 -7.34 -35.44 -26.46
C ASN A 102 -8.05 -36.73 -26.08
N ASP A 103 -8.88 -36.73 -25.02
CA ASP A 103 -9.72 -37.87 -24.63
C ASP A 103 -10.77 -38.18 -25.71
N ILE A 104 -11.36 -37.15 -26.34
CA ILE A 104 -12.27 -37.34 -27.48
C ILE A 104 -11.53 -38.00 -28.63
N TYR A 105 -10.36 -37.51 -29.00
CA TYR A 105 -9.56 -38.14 -30.09
C TYR A 105 -9.17 -39.59 -29.79
N ALA A 106 -8.84 -39.90 -28.55
CA ALA A 106 -8.52 -41.27 -28.15
C ALA A 106 -9.72 -42.27 -28.30
N ARG A 107 -10.95 -41.74 -28.17
CA ARG A 107 -12.19 -42.56 -28.28
C ARG A 107 -12.70 -42.74 -29.69
N LEU A 108 -12.25 -41.93 -30.66
CA LEU A 108 -12.75 -41.95 -32.06
C LEU A 108 -12.59 -43.34 -32.74
N GLY A 109 -11.61 -44.14 -32.30
CA GLY A 109 -11.35 -45.47 -32.87
C GLY A 109 -12.33 -46.58 -32.46
N ASP A 110 -13.13 -46.34 -31.40
CA ASP A 110 -13.96 -47.36 -30.74
C ASP A 110 -15.48 -47.10 -30.88
N VAL A 111 -15.89 -46.10 -31.68
CA VAL A 111 -17.29 -45.64 -31.79
C VAL A 111 -17.84 -45.84 -33.21
N ASP A 112 -19.16 -45.82 -33.36
CA ASP A 112 -19.81 -45.88 -34.67
C ASP A 112 -19.72 -44.53 -35.42
N GLU A 113 -20.10 -44.52 -36.72
CA GLU A 113 -19.94 -43.36 -37.62
C GLU A 113 -20.76 -42.14 -37.17
N ASP A 114 -21.95 -42.33 -36.59
CA ASP A 114 -22.82 -41.26 -36.12
C ASP A 114 -22.27 -40.61 -34.83
N GLU A 115 -21.72 -41.42 -33.93
CA GLU A 115 -21.09 -40.97 -32.70
C GLU A 115 -19.72 -40.33 -32.98
N MET A 116 -18.95 -40.87 -33.94
CA MET A 116 -17.69 -40.32 -34.41
C MET A 116 -17.88 -38.86 -34.95
N ASN A 117 -18.89 -38.64 -35.76
CA ASN A 117 -19.18 -37.29 -36.29
C ASN A 117 -19.52 -36.31 -35.17
N LYS A 118 -20.29 -36.71 -34.15
CA LYS A 118 -20.59 -35.83 -32.99
C LYS A 118 -19.33 -35.48 -32.18
N LEU A 119 -18.50 -36.50 -31.90
CA LEU A 119 -17.23 -36.30 -31.19
C LEU A 119 -16.26 -35.42 -31.97
N MET A 120 -16.21 -35.52 -33.29
CA MET A 120 -15.40 -34.64 -34.13
C MET A 120 -15.91 -33.19 -34.11
N ASP A 121 -17.24 -32.96 -34.12
CA ASP A 121 -17.81 -31.63 -34.00
C ASP A 121 -17.52 -31.02 -32.62
N GLU A 122 -17.59 -31.83 -31.56
CA GLU A 122 -17.23 -31.41 -30.20
C GLU A 122 -15.76 -31.06 -30.08
N ALA A 123 -14.84 -31.91 -30.58
CA ALA A 123 -13.40 -31.62 -30.63
C ALA A 123 -13.08 -30.38 -31.44
N GLY A 124 -13.78 -30.19 -32.58
CA GLY A 124 -13.66 -28.97 -33.40
C GLY A 124 -14.05 -27.70 -32.62
N THR A 125 -15.17 -27.79 -31.85
CA THR A 125 -15.58 -26.65 -30.99
C THR A 125 -14.55 -26.33 -29.91
N ILE A 126 -13.98 -27.36 -29.28
CA ILE A 126 -12.91 -27.17 -28.27
C ILE A 126 -11.65 -26.58 -28.95
N GLN A 127 -11.26 -27.06 -30.12
CA GLN A 127 -10.12 -26.55 -30.87
C GLN A 127 -10.27 -25.05 -31.23
N ASP A 128 -11.49 -24.65 -31.63
CA ASP A 128 -11.79 -23.24 -31.92
C ASP A 128 -11.69 -22.39 -30.64
N MET A 129 -12.19 -22.91 -29.51
CA MET A 129 -12.07 -22.24 -28.21
C MET A 129 -10.61 -22.09 -27.76
N LEU A 130 -9.79 -23.13 -27.86
CA LEU A 130 -8.35 -23.10 -27.56
C LEU A 130 -7.63 -22.07 -28.44
N THR A 131 -7.96 -22.01 -29.74
CA THR A 131 -7.39 -21.05 -30.67
C THR A 131 -7.82 -19.61 -30.33
N MET A 132 -9.09 -19.41 -30.00
CA MET A 132 -9.65 -18.10 -29.63
C MET A 132 -9.00 -17.53 -28.35
N HIS A 133 -8.59 -18.40 -27.43
CA HIS A 133 -7.92 -18.03 -26.18
C HIS A 133 -6.39 -18.03 -26.28
N ASP A 134 -5.82 -18.17 -27.48
CA ASP A 134 -4.36 -18.19 -27.71
C ASP A 134 -3.63 -19.27 -26.89
N PHE A 135 -4.21 -20.47 -26.78
CA PHE A 135 -3.66 -21.56 -25.97
C PHE A 135 -2.19 -21.86 -26.30
N TYR A 136 -1.84 -21.89 -27.58
CA TYR A 136 -0.47 -22.17 -28.04
C TYR A 136 0.54 -21.06 -27.76
N MET A 137 0.08 -19.92 -27.20
CA MET A 137 0.92 -18.79 -26.80
C MET A 137 1.08 -18.66 -25.29
N ILE A 138 0.57 -19.64 -24.50
CA ILE A 138 0.60 -19.58 -23.03
C ILE A 138 2.01 -19.39 -22.51
N ASP A 139 2.97 -20.21 -22.97
CA ASP A 139 4.35 -20.12 -22.51
C ASP A 139 4.95 -18.73 -22.78
N ALA A 140 4.68 -18.15 -23.96
CA ALA A 140 5.14 -16.80 -24.29
C ALA A 140 4.49 -15.73 -23.39
N LYS A 141 3.20 -15.87 -23.06
CA LYS A 141 2.49 -14.96 -22.13
C LYS A 141 3.04 -15.09 -20.71
N VAL A 142 3.31 -16.32 -20.25
CA VAL A 142 3.92 -16.58 -18.94
C VAL A 142 5.33 -15.96 -18.89
N ASP A 143 6.15 -16.16 -19.91
CA ASP A 143 7.49 -15.58 -19.98
C ASP A 143 7.47 -14.05 -20.00
N GLU A 144 6.54 -13.45 -20.75
CA GLU A 144 6.37 -12.00 -20.80
C GLU A 144 6.06 -11.42 -19.41
N VAL A 145 5.05 -11.97 -18.72
CA VAL A 145 4.66 -11.50 -17.40
C VAL A 145 5.74 -11.82 -16.35
N ALA A 146 6.36 -12.99 -16.43
CA ALA A 146 7.44 -13.37 -15.52
C ALA A 146 8.65 -12.42 -15.65
N ARG A 147 9.01 -12.06 -16.89
CA ARG A 147 10.08 -11.07 -17.17
C ARG A 147 9.70 -9.70 -16.63
N ALA A 148 8.48 -9.28 -16.92
CA ALA A 148 7.96 -7.97 -16.51
C ALA A 148 7.87 -7.78 -14.98
N LEU A 149 7.81 -8.86 -14.22
CA LEU A 149 7.80 -8.83 -12.74
C LEU A 149 9.14 -9.22 -12.12
N GLY A 150 10.20 -9.44 -12.95
CA GLY A 150 11.52 -9.86 -12.47
C GLY A 150 11.53 -11.27 -11.88
N LEU A 151 10.63 -12.15 -12.32
CA LEU A 151 10.54 -13.54 -11.84
C LEU A 151 11.45 -14.49 -12.62
N LEU A 152 11.82 -14.13 -13.86
CA LEU A 152 12.76 -14.94 -14.68
C LEU A 152 14.14 -15.03 -14.02
N ASP A 153 14.59 -13.96 -13.38
CA ASP A 153 15.89 -13.91 -12.71
C ASP A 153 15.97 -14.86 -11.49
N LEU A 154 14.81 -15.22 -10.94
CA LEU A 154 14.71 -16.17 -9.84
C LEU A 154 14.75 -17.63 -10.31
N GLY A 155 14.47 -17.87 -11.60
CA GLY A 155 14.29 -19.19 -12.20
C GLY A 155 12.87 -19.71 -12.05
N LEU A 156 12.18 -20.04 -13.17
CA LEU A 156 10.79 -20.50 -13.15
C LEU A 156 10.62 -21.88 -12.46
N ASP A 157 11.68 -22.68 -12.37
CA ASP A 157 11.69 -23.98 -11.70
C ASP A 157 11.84 -23.91 -10.18
N LYS A 158 12.06 -22.70 -9.63
CA LYS A 158 12.27 -22.50 -8.20
C LYS A 158 10.98 -22.75 -7.42
N ASP A 159 11.08 -23.48 -6.29
CA ASP A 159 9.96 -23.74 -5.38
C ASP A 159 9.49 -22.42 -4.73
N VAL A 160 8.18 -22.20 -4.75
CA VAL A 160 7.56 -20.98 -4.23
C VAL A 160 7.71 -20.84 -2.71
N THR A 161 7.98 -21.92 -1.99
CA THR A 161 8.19 -21.86 -0.53
C THR A 161 9.55 -21.26 -0.17
N ASP A 162 10.52 -21.25 -1.11
CA ASP A 162 11.85 -20.66 -0.93
C ASP A 162 11.89 -19.16 -1.24
N LEU A 163 10.75 -18.59 -1.63
CA LEU A 163 10.63 -17.18 -1.97
C LEU A 163 10.38 -16.31 -0.73
N SER A 164 10.89 -15.07 -0.77
CA SER A 164 10.52 -14.03 0.20
C SER A 164 9.04 -13.65 0.06
N GLY A 165 8.47 -12.99 1.09
CA GLY A 165 7.07 -12.52 1.06
C GLY A 165 6.77 -11.66 -0.17
N GLY A 166 7.64 -10.68 -0.48
CA GLY A 166 7.47 -9.84 -1.65
C GLY A 166 7.57 -10.59 -2.98
N GLN A 167 8.48 -11.57 -3.08
CA GLN A 167 8.58 -12.43 -4.28
C GLN A 167 7.34 -13.28 -4.47
N ARG A 168 6.77 -13.84 -3.38
CA ARG A 168 5.49 -14.59 -3.44
C ARG A 168 4.35 -13.71 -3.94
N THR A 169 4.27 -12.47 -3.44
CA THR A 169 3.28 -11.50 -3.90
C THR A 169 3.41 -11.21 -5.39
N LYS A 170 4.64 -11.07 -5.93
CA LYS A 170 4.88 -10.91 -7.37
C LYS A 170 4.38 -12.11 -8.18
N VAL A 171 4.61 -13.35 -7.71
CA VAL A 171 4.12 -14.57 -8.39
C VAL A 171 2.60 -14.59 -8.44
N LEU A 172 1.95 -14.32 -7.30
CA LEU A 172 0.48 -14.27 -7.22
C LEU A 172 -0.11 -13.16 -8.09
N MET A 173 0.55 -12.00 -8.14
CA MET A 173 0.17 -10.90 -9.03
C MET A 173 0.32 -11.31 -10.49
N GLY A 174 1.43 -11.96 -10.86
CA GLY A 174 1.64 -12.47 -12.22
C GLY A 174 0.53 -13.42 -12.66
N LYS A 175 0.19 -14.40 -11.81
CA LYS A 175 -0.94 -15.29 -12.04
C LYS A 175 -2.24 -14.52 -12.26
N LEU A 176 -2.56 -13.58 -11.37
CA LEU A 176 -3.77 -12.78 -11.43
C LEU A 176 -3.87 -11.94 -12.73
N LEU A 177 -2.75 -11.36 -13.18
CA LEU A 177 -2.70 -10.60 -14.44
C LEU A 177 -2.89 -11.52 -15.66
N LEU A 178 -2.34 -12.74 -15.63
CA LEU A 178 -2.52 -13.75 -16.68
C LEU A 178 -3.96 -14.25 -16.78
N GLU A 179 -4.67 -14.38 -15.66
CA GLU A 179 -6.08 -14.78 -15.61
C GLU A 179 -7.02 -13.79 -16.30
N LYS A 180 -6.63 -12.52 -16.42
CA LYS A 180 -7.42 -11.43 -17.00
C LYS A 180 -8.90 -11.46 -16.55
N PRO A 181 -9.19 -11.32 -15.26
CA PRO A 181 -10.56 -11.37 -14.74
C PRO A 181 -11.41 -10.20 -15.27
N ASP A 182 -12.74 -10.30 -15.17
CA ASP A 182 -13.65 -9.21 -15.54
C ASP A 182 -13.52 -8.00 -14.60
N ILE A 183 -13.05 -8.24 -13.38
CA ILE A 183 -12.73 -7.20 -12.40
C ILE A 183 -11.42 -7.58 -11.69
N LEU A 184 -10.48 -6.65 -11.71
CA LEU A 184 -9.20 -6.78 -11.05
C LEU A 184 -9.18 -5.91 -9.79
N LEU A 185 -8.92 -6.52 -8.64
CA LEU A 185 -8.81 -5.85 -7.35
C LEU A 185 -7.34 -5.87 -6.90
N LEU A 186 -6.75 -4.69 -6.79
CA LEU A 186 -5.33 -4.52 -6.43
C LEU A 186 -5.21 -3.67 -5.16
N ASP A 187 -4.58 -4.24 -4.13
CA ASP A 187 -4.27 -3.54 -2.88
C ASP A 187 -2.76 -3.35 -2.78
N GLU A 188 -2.30 -2.09 -2.92
CA GLU A 188 -0.90 -1.66 -2.88
C GLU A 188 0.05 -2.50 -3.77
N PRO A 189 -0.23 -2.64 -5.09
CA PRO A 189 0.55 -3.52 -5.96
C PRO A 189 1.99 -3.03 -6.19
N THR A 190 2.27 -1.74 -5.97
CA THR A 190 3.58 -1.12 -6.19
C THR A 190 4.59 -1.39 -5.08
N ASN A 191 4.15 -1.80 -3.88
CA ASN A 191 5.02 -1.95 -2.70
C ASN A 191 6.20 -2.93 -2.88
N TYR A 192 6.09 -3.88 -3.80
CA TYR A 192 7.11 -4.91 -4.02
C TYR A 192 7.79 -4.80 -5.39
N LEU A 193 7.44 -3.75 -6.16
CA LEU A 193 7.95 -3.52 -7.50
C LEU A 193 9.02 -2.42 -7.47
N ASP A 194 10.02 -2.54 -8.33
CA ASP A 194 10.93 -1.45 -8.65
C ASP A 194 10.36 -0.58 -9.80
N VAL A 195 11.04 0.51 -10.09
CA VAL A 195 10.59 1.52 -11.05
C VAL A 195 10.27 0.93 -12.43
N GLU A 196 11.08 -0.01 -12.91
CA GLU A 196 10.90 -0.63 -14.24
C GLU A 196 9.63 -1.49 -14.28
N HIS A 197 9.42 -2.30 -13.24
CA HIS A 197 8.23 -3.14 -13.11
C HIS A 197 6.95 -2.30 -12.89
N ILE A 198 7.04 -1.19 -12.16
CA ILE A 198 5.93 -0.24 -12.00
C ILE A 198 5.53 0.36 -13.35
N GLU A 199 6.50 0.78 -14.18
CA GLU A 199 6.21 1.34 -15.51
C GLU A 199 5.60 0.29 -16.47
N TRP A 200 5.96 -0.98 -16.34
CA TRP A 200 5.29 -2.04 -17.06
C TRP A 200 3.84 -2.26 -16.57
N LEU A 201 3.63 -2.35 -15.25
CA LEU A 201 2.29 -2.51 -14.67
C LEU A 201 1.36 -1.35 -15.06
N LYS A 202 1.89 -0.13 -15.11
CA LYS A 202 1.19 1.07 -15.57
C LYS A 202 0.69 0.92 -17.01
N ARG A 203 1.55 0.45 -17.92
CA ARG A 203 1.16 0.17 -19.31
C ARG A 203 0.10 -0.92 -19.38
N TYR A 204 0.30 -2.02 -18.64
CA TYR A 204 -0.65 -3.12 -18.59
C TYR A 204 -2.04 -2.67 -18.12
N LEU A 205 -2.12 -1.86 -17.05
CA LEU A 205 -3.41 -1.37 -16.52
C LEU A 205 -4.07 -0.33 -17.42
N ASN A 206 -3.31 0.48 -18.15
CA ASN A 206 -3.87 1.40 -19.14
C ASN A 206 -4.49 0.66 -20.33
N ASP A 207 -3.92 -0.47 -20.74
CA ASP A 207 -4.41 -1.32 -21.82
C ASP A 207 -5.48 -2.33 -21.33
N TYR A 208 -5.82 -2.31 -20.03
CA TYR A 208 -6.78 -3.24 -19.45
C TYR A 208 -8.21 -2.86 -19.81
N GLU A 209 -8.86 -3.65 -20.66
CA GLU A 209 -10.21 -3.36 -21.18
C GLU A 209 -11.34 -3.53 -20.14
N ASN A 210 -11.08 -4.33 -19.12
CA ASN A 210 -12.05 -4.63 -18.07
C ASN A 210 -11.96 -3.60 -16.93
N ALA A 211 -12.80 -3.76 -15.90
CA ALA A 211 -12.79 -2.86 -14.76
C ALA A 211 -11.71 -3.25 -13.73
N PHE A 212 -11.18 -2.26 -13.01
CA PHE A 212 -10.39 -2.54 -11.82
C PHE A 212 -10.67 -1.56 -10.67
N ILE A 213 -10.36 -2.01 -9.47
CA ILE A 213 -10.29 -1.18 -8.26
C ILE A 213 -8.88 -1.26 -7.72
N LEU A 214 -8.23 -0.10 -7.60
CA LEU A 214 -6.85 0.04 -7.17
C LEU A 214 -6.79 0.85 -5.87
N ILE A 215 -6.12 0.29 -4.86
CA ILE A 215 -5.67 1.03 -3.68
C ILE A 215 -4.17 1.25 -3.87
N SER A 216 -3.72 2.50 -3.81
CA SER A 216 -2.30 2.84 -3.86
C SER A 216 -2.02 4.16 -3.15
N HIS A 217 -0.85 4.24 -2.51
CA HIS A 217 -0.26 5.46 -1.95
C HIS A 217 0.80 6.07 -2.87
N ASP A 218 1.03 5.48 -4.03
CA ASP A 218 1.85 6.03 -5.11
C ASP A 218 0.98 6.90 -6.01
N ILE A 219 0.99 8.21 -5.76
CA ILE A 219 0.13 9.18 -6.46
C ILE A 219 0.47 9.27 -7.95
N PRO A 220 1.74 9.36 -8.39
CA PRO A 220 2.11 9.32 -9.80
C PRO A 220 1.58 8.08 -10.54
N PHE A 221 1.69 6.90 -9.91
CA PHE A 221 1.13 5.66 -10.46
C PHE A 221 -0.39 5.74 -10.54
N LEU A 222 -1.07 6.12 -9.46
CA LEU A 222 -2.52 6.23 -9.40
C LEU A 222 -3.06 7.18 -10.48
N ASN A 223 -2.49 8.39 -10.61
CA ASN A 223 -2.87 9.37 -11.63
C ASN A 223 -2.76 8.85 -13.06
N SER A 224 -1.83 7.95 -13.30
CA SER A 224 -1.57 7.46 -14.65
C SER A 224 -2.53 6.37 -15.11
N VAL A 225 -3.25 5.69 -14.19
CA VAL A 225 -4.04 4.49 -14.53
C VAL A 225 -5.53 4.61 -14.18
N VAL A 226 -5.93 5.57 -13.30
CA VAL A 226 -7.33 5.70 -12.89
C VAL A 226 -8.04 6.83 -13.61
N ASN A 227 -9.35 6.66 -13.81
CA ASN A 227 -10.23 7.69 -14.39
C ASN A 227 -11.38 8.08 -13.45
N LEU A 228 -11.43 7.45 -12.29
CA LEU A 228 -12.46 7.64 -11.30
C LEU A 228 -11.88 7.43 -9.90
N ILE A 229 -12.18 8.33 -8.97
CA ILE A 229 -11.78 8.22 -7.57
C ILE A 229 -13.00 8.00 -6.70
N TYR A 230 -12.91 7.00 -5.81
CA TYR A 230 -13.77 6.90 -4.65
C TYR A 230 -12.96 7.25 -3.40
N HIS A 231 -13.36 8.33 -2.74
CA HIS A 231 -12.72 8.82 -1.52
C HIS A 231 -13.46 8.33 -0.29
N MET A 232 -12.73 7.63 0.55
CA MET A 232 -13.21 7.10 1.82
C MET A 232 -12.76 8.02 2.95
N ASP A 233 -13.71 8.71 3.55
CA ASP A 233 -13.45 9.63 4.66
C ASP A 233 -14.67 9.69 5.59
N ASN A 234 -14.40 9.72 6.91
CA ASN A 234 -15.44 9.84 7.93
C ASN A 234 -16.62 8.86 7.74
N LYS A 235 -16.30 7.56 7.49
CA LYS A 235 -17.25 6.46 7.31
C LYS A 235 -18.12 6.56 6.03
N LYS A 236 -17.84 7.51 5.16
CA LYS A 236 -18.54 7.75 3.89
C LYS A 236 -17.65 7.41 2.72
N LEU A 237 -18.27 7.22 1.57
CA LEU A 237 -17.61 6.94 0.31
C LEU A 237 -18.15 7.88 -0.76
N ASP A 238 -17.33 8.85 -1.15
CA ASP A 238 -17.70 9.87 -2.14
C ASP A 238 -17.04 9.60 -3.49
N ARG A 239 -17.80 9.75 -4.56
CA ARG A 239 -17.38 9.51 -5.95
C ARG A 239 -16.93 10.81 -6.61
N TYR A 240 -15.74 10.79 -7.23
CA TYR A 240 -15.17 11.89 -8.01
C TYR A 240 -14.74 11.39 -9.39
N VAL A 241 -15.11 12.11 -10.44
CA VAL A 241 -14.73 11.77 -11.82
C VAL A 241 -13.44 12.47 -12.18
N GLY A 242 -12.46 11.71 -12.63
CA GLY A 242 -11.12 12.16 -12.99
C GLY A 242 -10.03 11.40 -12.24
N ASP A 243 -8.81 11.86 -12.40
CA ASP A 243 -7.62 11.38 -11.71
C ASP A 243 -7.51 11.94 -10.27
N TYR A 244 -6.43 11.61 -9.60
CA TYR A 244 -6.20 12.03 -8.22
C TYR A 244 -6.01 13.55 -8.09
N ASP A 245 -5.33 14.19 -9.03
CA ASP A 245 -5.06 15.64 -8.98
C ASP A 245 -6.37 16.43 -9.09
N LYS A 246 -7.23 16.03 -10.02
CA LYS A 246 -8.56 16.63 -10.17
C LYS A 246 -9.46 16.36 -8.95
N PHE A 247 -9.36 15.16 -8.37
CA PHE A 247 -10.04 14.86 -7.11
C PHE A 247 -9.61 15.83 -6.01
N MET A 248 -8.29 16.02 -5.82
CA MET A 248 -7.75 16.91 -4.78
C MET A 248 -8.23 18.35 -4.96
N GLU A 249 -8.20 18.88 -6.18
CA GLU A 249 -8.72 20.23 -6.49
C GLU A 249 -10.19 20.38 -6.05
N VAL A 250 -11.04 19.43 -6.43
CA VAL A 250 -12.47 19.45 -6.08
C VAL A 250 -12.69 19.24 -4.58
N TYR A 251 -11.91 18.36 -3.96
CA TYR A 251 -12.00 18.07 -2.53
C TYR A 251 -11.63 19.28 -1.68
N GLU A 252 -10.52 19.94 -1.99
CA GLU A 252 -10.09 21.17 -1.29
C GLU A 252 -11.10 22.31 -1.46
N MET A 253 -11.65 22.48 -2.67
CA MET A 253 -12.70 23.46 -2.90
C MET A 253 -13.96 23.18 -2.06
N LYS A 254 -14.41 21.92 -2.00
CA LYS A 254 -15.58 21.52 -1.17
C LYS A 254 -15.28 21.72 0.32
N LYS A 255 -14.07 21.36 0.78
CA LYS A 255 -13.64 21.55 2.17
C LYS A 255 -13.67 23.04 2.55
N ALA A 256 -13.10 23.89 1.73
CA ALA A 256 -13.10 25.35 1.95
C ALA A 256 -14.53 25.93 1.98
N GLN A 257 -15.42 25.46 1.10
CA GLN A 257 -16.82 25.87 1.11
C GLN A 257 -17.54 25.45 2.39
N LEU A 258 -17.31 24.22 2.86
CA LEU A 258 -17.91 23.70 4.10
C LEU A 258 -17.42 24.49 5.32
N GLU A 259 -16.12 24.78 5.40
CA GLU A 259 -15.53 25.58 6.47
C GLU A 259 -16.09 27.02 6.48
N ALA A 260 -16.23 27.64 5.31
CA ALA A 260 -16.83 28.97 5.19
C ALA A 260 -18.30 28.96 5.63
N ALA A 261 -19.08 27.93 5.23
CA ALA A 261 -20.48 27.78 5.65
C ALA A 261 -20.60 27.55 7.18
N TYR A 262 -19.71 26.71 7.74
CA TYR A 262 -19.63 26.48 9.19
C TYR A 262 -19.34 27.78 9.95
N ASN A 263 -18.30 28.51 9.56
CA ASN A 263 -17.91 29.76 10.21
C ASN A 263 -19.04 30.80 10.16
N LYS A 264 -19.73 30.93 9.02
CA LYS A 264 -20.90 31.80 8.87
C LYS A 264 -22.04 31.37 9.79
N GLN A 265 -22.34 30.07 9.86
CA GLN A 265 -23.38 29.54 10.73
C GLN A 265 -23.03 29.73 12.22
N GLN A 266 -21.77 29.49 12.64
CA GLN A 266 -21.34 29.72 14.01
C GLN A 266 -21.45 31.18 14.44
N GLN A 267 -21.14 32.11 13.51
CA GLN A 267 -21.36 33.53 13.76
C GLN A 267 -22.85 33.85 13.93
N GLU A 268 -23.73 33.33 13.08
CA GLU A 268 -25.19 33.51 13.19
C GLU A 268 -25.72 32.91 14.52
N ILE A 269 -25.27 31.70 14.89
CA ILE A 269 -25.61 31.07 16.16
C ILE A 269 -25.20 31.95 17.34
N LYS A 270 -23.99 32.50 17.31
CA LYS A 270 -23.49 33.40 18.35
C LYS A 270 -24.34 34.65 18.47
N GLU A 271 -24.63 35.33 17.35
CA GLU A 271 -25.47 36.53 17.33
C GLU A 271 -26.90 36.26 17.87
N LEU A 272 -27.49 35.13 17.48
CA LEU A 272 -28.81 34.72 17.96
C LEU A 272 -28.79 34.42 19.48
N LYS A 273 -27.78 33.68 19.97
CA LYS A 273 -27.58 33.39 21.39
C LYS A 273 -27.40 34.67 22.21
N ASP A 274 -26.58 35.59 21.76
CA ASP A 274 -26.33 36.88 22.41
C ASP A 274 -27.59 37.74 22.47
N PHE A 275 -28.37 37.76 21.38
CA PHE A 275 -29.64 38.47 21.33
C PHE A 275 -30.64 37.87 22.35
N VAL A 276 -30.80 36.57 22.35
CA VAL A 276 -31.67 35.85 23.28
C VAL A 276 -31.27 36.12 24.75
N ALA A 277 -29.98 36.03 25.06
CA ALA A 277 -29.47 36.27 26.41
C ALA A 277 -29.77 37.70 26.90
N ARG A 278 -29.60 38.72 26.05
CA ARG A 278 -29.84 40.15 26.41
C ARG A 278 -31.34 40.51 26.51
N ASN A 279 -32.21 39.78 25.81
CA ASN A 279 -33.62 40.21 25.64
C ASN A 279 -34.65 39.25 26.30
N LYS A 280 -34.28 38.06 26.74
CA LYS A 280 -35.19 37.06 27.31
C LYS A 280 -35.87 37.54 28.60
N ALA A 281 -35.20 38.37 29.41
CA ALA A 281 -35.72 38.89 30.67
C ALA A 281 -36.58 40.17 30.52
N ARG A 282 -36.55 40.86 29.36
CA ARG A 282 -37.27 42.11 29.12
C ARG A 282 -38.66 41.86 28.56
N VAL A 283 -39.70 42.34 29.20
CA VAL A 283 -41.11 42.14 28.80
C VAL A 283 -41.37 42.56 27.35
N ALA A 284 -40.85 43.74 26.92
CA ALA A 284 -41.07 44.30 25.60
C ALA A 284 -40.42 43.48 24.45
N THR A 285 -39.32 42.76 24.71
CA THR A 285 -38.55 42.03 23.69
C THR A 285 -38.61 40.53 23.85
N ARG A 286 -39.30 40.02 24.87
CA ARG A 286 -39.42 38.59 25.19
C ARG A 286 -39.94 37.75 24.02
N ASN A 287 -40.98 38.20 23.34
CA ASN A 287 -41.54 37.46 22.20
C ASN A 287 -40.56 37.35 21.02
N MET A 288 -39.78 38.40 20.75
CA MET A 288 -38.72 38.37 19.75
C MET A 288 -37.57 37.42 20.15
N ALA A 289 -37.19 37.44 21.44
CA ALA A 289 -36.17 36.51 21.95
C ALA A 289 -36.64 35.04 21.82
N MET A 290 -37.90 34.76 22.18
CA MET A 290 -38.48 33.43 22.02
C MET A 290 -38.56 32.96 20.56
N SER A 291 -38.89 33.86 19.62
CA SER A 291 -38.87 33.55 18.20
C SER A 291 -37.46 33.17 17.71
N ARG A 292 -36.44 33.92 18.14
CA ARG A 292 -35.03 33.61 17.78
C ARG A 292 -34.51 32.35 18.47
N GLN A 293 -34.97 32.06 19.72
CA GLN A 293 -34.68 30.79 20.36
C GLN A 293 -35.26 29.63 19.58
N LYS A 294 -36.51 29.70 19.11
CA LYS A 294 -37.11 28.68 18.27
C LYS A 294 -36.38 28.48 16.94
N LYS A 295 -35.77 29.57 16.37
CA LYS A 295 -34.91 29.44 15.17
C LYS A 295 -33.65 28.67 15.49
N LEU A 296 -32.97 28.96 16.64
CA LEU A 296 -31.80 28.20 17.12
C LEU A 296 -32.11 26.73 17.34
N ASP A 297 -33.26 26.44 18.00
CA ASP A 297 -33.66 25.05 18.32
C ASP A 297 -34.02 24.22 17.07
N LYS A 298 -34.33 24.87 15.95
CA LYS A 298 -34.65 24.22 14.66
C LYS A 298 -33.51 24.25 13.65
N MET A 299 -32.39 24.86 14.01
CA MET A 299 -31.27 24.98 13.08
C MET A 299 -30.47 23.69 13.06
N ASP A 300 -30.36 23.09 11.88
CA ASP A 300 -29.43 21.98 11.64
C ASP A 300 -28.01 22.51 11.74
N VAL A 301 -27.31 22.11 12.78
CA VAL A 301 -25.94 22.58 13.03
C VAL A 301 -24.99 21.81 12.11
N ILE A 302 -24.21 22.54 11.31
CA ILE A 302 -23.12 21.96 10.51
C ILE A 302 -22.06 21.46 11.49
N GLU A 303 -21.75 20.18 11.44
CA GLU A 303 -20.64 19.59 12.19
C GLU A 303 -19.46 19.43 11.23
N LEU A 304 -18.34 20.06 11.57
CA LEU A 304 -17.09 19.74 10.91
C LEU A 304 -16.58 18.43 11.51
N ALA A 305 -16.22 17.50 10.63
CA ALA A 305 -15.50 16.31 11.07
C ALA A 305 -14.24 16.72 11.84
N ALA A 306 -13.99 16.07 12.97
CA ALA A 306 -12.77 16.33 13.72
C ALA A 306 -11.55 16.05 12.82
N GLU A 307 -10.71 17.05 12.62
CA GLU A 307 -9.46 16.84 11.89
C GLU A 307 -8.66 15.75 12.59
N LYS A 308 -8.28 14.74 11.82
CA LYS A 308 -7.39 13.71 12.34
C LYS A 308 -6.05 14.37 12.65
N PRO A 309 -5.45 14.06 13.81
CA PRO A 309 -4.13 14.59 14.12
C PRO A 309 -3.16 14.15 13.02
N LYS A 310 -2.59 15.13 12.31
CA LYS A 310 -1.51 14.87 11.37
C LYS A 310 -0.31 14.36 12.15
N PRO A 311 0.43 13.39 11.62
CA PRO A 311 1.65 12.95 12.28
C PRO A 311 2.67 14.09 12.35
N GLU A 312 3.43 14.15 13.44
CA GLU A 312 4.55 15.07 13.65
C GLU A 312 5.82 14.26 13.91
N PHE A 313 6.78 14.37 13.00
CA PHE A 313 8.05 13.68 13.12
C PHE A 313 9.17 14.68 13.41
N ASN A 314 9.81 14.56 14.57
CA ASN A 314 10.93 15.40 14.96
C ASN A 314 12.07 14.53 15.48
N PHE A 315 13.09 14.30 14.62
CA PHE A 315 14.26 13.49 14.98
C PHE A 315 15.14 14.21 16.00
N LYS A 316 15.49 13.50 17.06
CA LYS A 316 16.45 14.00 18.05
C LYS A 316 17.87 13.83 17.50
N THR A 317 18.70 14.87 17.67
CA THR A 317 20.08 14.86 17.20
C THR A 317 21.03 14.58 18.36
N ALA A 318 21.84 13.53 18.23
CA ALA A 318 22.94 13.22 19.14
C ALA A 318 24.13 14.18 18.92
N ARG A 319 25.21 13.98 19.71
CA ARG A 319 26.46 14.71 19.54
C ARG A 319 27.01 14.59 18.12
N THR A 320 27.77 15.60 17.70
CA THR A 320 28.40 15.63 16.37
C THR A 320 29.39 14.49 16.21
N PRO A 321 29.25 13.63 15.17
CA PRO A 321 30.19 12.53 14.91
C PRO A 321 31.50 13.04 14.29
N GLY A 322 32.46 12.13 14.07
CA GLY A 322 33.68 12.37 13.31
C GLY A 322 33.42 12.89 11.90
N ARG A 323 34.49 13.15 11.13
CA ARG A 323 34.36 13.62 9.74
C ARG A 323 33.69 12.55 8.86
N TYR A 324 34.19 11.32 8.98
CA TYR A 324 33.67 10.18 8.22
C TYR A 324 32.62 9.43 9.04
N ILE A 325 31.53 9.06 8.38
CA ILE A 325 30.50 8.20 8.96
C ILE A 325 30.93 6.75 8.81
N PHE A 326 31.31 6.36 7.60
CA PHE A 326 31.94 5.07 7.32
C PHE A 326 32.80 5.15 6.07
N GLN A 327 33.74 4.20 5.98
CA GLN A 327 34.54 3.93 4.79
C GLN A 327 34.58 2.43 4.57
N THR A 328 34.55 2.00 3.31
CA THR A 328 34.68 0.58 2.96
C THR A 328 35.95 0.37 2.14
N ASN A 329 36.63 -0.76 2.39
CA ASN A 329 37.84 -1.14 1.67
C ASN A 329 37.58 -2.48 0.99
N GLY A 330 37.41 -2.48 -0.34
CA GLY A 330 37.18 -3.68 -1.14
C GLY A 330 35.97 -4.50 -0.66
N LEU A 331 34.93 -3.86 -0.15
CA LEU A 331 33.74 -4.50 0.43
C LEU A 331 32.98 -5.29 -0.61
N VAL A 332 32.82 -6.61 -0.43
CA VAL A 332 31.94 -7.46 -1.22
C VAL A 332 30.79 -7.94 -0.34
N ILE A 333 29.59 -7.51 -0.68
CA ILE A 333 28.38 -7.90 0.04
C ILE A 333 27.75 -9.14 -0.60
N GLY A 334 27.09 -9.95 0.21
CA GLY A 334 26.41 -11.18 -0.24
C GLY A 334 26.08 -12.07 0.94
N TYR A 335 25.48 -13.20 0.63
CA TYR A 335 25.26 -14.32 1.56
C TYR A 335 26.21 -15.46 1.20
N ASP A 336 25.76 -16.42 0.38
CA ASP A 336 26.61 -17.49 -0.17
C ASP A 336 27.32 -17.02 -1.45
N ASP A 337 26.62 -16.25 -2.27
CA ASP A 337 27.10 -15.67 -3.52
C ASP A 337 27.31 -14.15 -3.40
N PRO A 338 28.30 -13.58 -4.12
CA PRO A 338 28.51 -12.13 -4.15
C PRO A 338 27.37 -11.41 -4.87
N LEU A 339 26.84 -10.36 -4.23
CA LEU A 339 25.84 -9.45 -4.79
C LEU A 339 26.48 -8.19 -5.38
N SER A 340 27.73 -7.91 -5.07
CA SER A 340 28.44 -6.74 -5.56
C SER A 340 29.86 -7.08 -5.98
N SER A 341 30.43 -6.25 -6.86
CA SER A 341 31.87 -6.12 -7.03
C SER A 341 32.51 -5.57 -5.73
N ALA A 342 33.83 -5.46 -5.69
CA ALA A 342 34.53 -4.83 -4.56
C ALA A 342 34.18 -3.33 -4.51
N LEU A 343 33.67 -2.87 -3.37
CA LEU A 343 33.17 -1.52 -3.13
C LEU A 343 34.12 -0.73 -2.24
N ASP A 344 34.56 0.43 -2.72
CA ASP A 344 35.27 1.44 -1.95
C ASP A 344 34.35 2.67 -1.83
N LEU A 345 33.52 2.66 -0.80
CA LEU A 345 32.54 3.70 -0.52
C LEU A 345 32.97 4.55 0.67
N GLU A 346 32.67 5.83 0.60
CA GLU A 346 32.95 6.76 1.68
C GLU A 346 31.73 7.67 1.89
N MET A 347 31.32 7.83 3.15
CA MET A 347 30.27 8.76 3.54
C MET A 347 30.80 9.75 4.58
N GLU A 348 30.70 11.02 4.25
CA GLU A 348 31.06 12.11 5.17
C GLU A 348 29.86 12.57 6.00
N ARG A 349 30.16 13.19 7.14
CA ARG A 349 29.17 13.82 8.00
C ARG A 349 28.35 14.88 7.25
N GLY A 350 27.02 14.83 7.44
CA GLY A 350 26.07 15.78 6.86
C GLY A 350 25.59 15.40 5.47
N GLN A 351 26.17 14.37 4.84
CA GLN A 351 25.63 13.84 3.59
C GLN A 351 24.29 13.13 3.81
N LYS A 352 23.42 13.27 2.83
CA LYS A 352 22.14 12.54 2.73
C LYS A 352 22.15 11.76 1.42
N ILE A 353 22.49 10.48 1.51
CA ILE A 353 22.72 9.60 0.37
C ILE A 353 21.52 8.69 0.17
N VAL A 354 21.07 8.55 -1.07
CA VAL A 354 20.00 7.63 -1.45
C VAL A 354 20.56 6.50 -2.29
N LEU A 355 20.26 5.27 -1.92
CA LEU A 355 20.58 4.05 -2.65
C LEU A 355 19.41 3.73 -3.59
N THR A 356 19.69 3.68 -4.89
CA THR A 356 18.72 3.34 -5.94
C THR A 356 19.11 2.07 -6.68
N GLY A 357 18.21 1.51 -7.46
CA GLY A 357 18.41 0.32 -8.28
C GLY A 357 17.36 -0.76 -8.07
N ALA A 358 17.37 -1.81 -8.88
CA ALA A 358 16.39 -2.89 -8.87
C ALA A 358 16.28 -3.62 -7.52
N ASN A 359 15.20 -4.34 -7.30
CA ASN A 359 15.04 -5.16 -6.11
C ASN A 359 15.96 -6.39 -6.17
N GLY A 360 16.50 -6.79 -5.02
CA GLY A 360 17.37 -7.96 -4.91
C GLY A 360 18.86 -7.73 -5.24
N ILE A 361 19.27 -6.53 -5.68
CA ILE A 361 20.68 -6.24 -6.00
C ILE A 361 21.58 -6.00 -4.78
N GLY A 362 21.03 -6.08 -3.57
CA GLY A 362 21.82 -6.00 -2.35
C GLY A 362 21.77 -4.69 -1.57
N LYS A 363 20.79 -3.77 -1.85
CA LYS A 363 20.66 -2.49 -1.12
C LYS A 363 20.51 -2.68 0.39
N THR A 364 19.55 -3.48 0.83
CA THR A 364 19.33 -3.87 2.24
C THR A 364 20.55 -4.61 2.80
N THR A 365 21.18 -5.46 1.99
CA THR A 365 22.39 -6.20 2.40
C THR A 365 23.55 -5.25 2.66
N LEU A 366 23.70 -4.20 1.86
CA LEU A 366 24.70 -3.15 2.09
C LEU A 366 24.46 -2.43 3.42
N LEU A 367 23.20 -2.00 3.68
CA LEU A 367 22.85 -1.37 4.96
C LEU A 367 23.18 -2.28 6.15
N LYS A 368 22.77 -3.55 6.07
CA LYS A 368 23.03 -4.55 7.12
C LYS A 368 24.52 -4.87 7.29
N SER A 369 25.31 -4.86 6.21
CA SER A 369 26.76 -5.03 6.26
C SER A 369 27.45 -3.84 6.90
N ILE A 370 27.02 -2.61 6.62
CA ILE A 370 27.52 -1.40 7.29
C ILE A 370 27.23 -1.44 8.79
N LEU A 371 26.03 -1.92 9.17
CA LEU A 371 25.63 -2.11 10.57
C LEU A 371 26.37 -3.27 11.27
N GLY A 372 27.09 -4.12 10.53
CA GLY A 372 27.71 -5.32 11.07
C GLY A 372 26.72 -6.45 11.40
N LEU A 373 25.45 -6.33 10.95
CA LEU A 373 24.43 -7.36 11.14
C LEU A 373 24.64 -8.55 10.20
N ILE A 374 25.25 -8.32 9.05
CA ILE A 374 25.65 -9.35 8.08
C ILE A 374 27.15 -9.21 7.87
N LYS A 375 27.88 -10.34 7.96
CA LYS A 375 29.29 -10.35 7.68
C LYS A 375 29.52 -10.28 6.17
N PRO A 376 30.36 -9.34 5.68
CA PRO A 376 30.69 -9.27 4.26
C PRO A 376 31.47 -10.51 3.81
N LEU A 377 31.37 -10.87 2.53
CA LEU A 377 32.13 -11.98 1.95
C LEU A 377 33.61 -11.66 1.85
N SER A 378 33.96 -10.41 1.56
CA SER A 378 35.36 -9.92 1.61
C SER A 378 35.40 -8.42 1.88
N GLY A 379 36.58 -7.89 2.14
CA GLY A 379 36.78 -6.49 2.48
C GLY A 379 36.39 -6.16 3.92
N SER A 380 36.28 -4.86 4.21
CA SER A 380 35.97 -4.39 5.56
C SER A 380 35.19 -3.07 5.53
N VAL A 381 34.41 -2.84 6.59
CA VAL A 381 33.74 -1.57 6.88
C VAL A 381 34.42 -0.94 8.08
N ILE A 382 34.83 0.31 7.95
CA ILE A 382 35.41 1.11 9.02
C ILE A 382 34.39 2.17 9.40
N LEU A 383 33.81 2.07 10.59
CA LEU A 383 32.88 3.05 11.12
C LEU A 383 33.65 4.23 11.72
N GLY A 384 33.09 5.42 11.56
CA GLY A 384 33.64 6.64 12.17
C GLY A 384 33.48 6.69 13.69
N ASP A 385 34.06 7.72 14.29
CA ASP A 385 34.00 7.93 15.74
C ASP A 385 32.68 8.55 16.17
N TYR A 386 32.21 8.14 17.36
CA TYR A 386 31.03 8.72 18.03
C TYR A 386 29.72 8.62 17.24
N LEU A 387 29.54 7.52 16.54
CA LEU A 387 28.29 7.25 15.82
C LEU A 387 27.18 6.80 16.77
N GLU A 388 26.04 7.46 16.65
CA GLU A 388 24.77 7.05 17.25
C GLU A 388 23.82 6.73 16.10
N ILE A 389 23.70 5.45 15.79
CA ILE A 389 23.02 4.96 14.59
C ILE A 389 21.53 4.71 14.89
N GLY A 390 20.65 5.32 14.10
CA GLY A 390 19.24 4.96 14.01
C GLY A 390 19.00 4.08 12.79
N TYR A 391 18.42 2.90 12.96
CA TYR A 391 18.11 2.00 11.87
C TYR A 391 16.59 1.77 11.76
N PHE A 392 16.07 1.97 10.56
CA PHE A 392 14.68 1.68 10.19
C PHE A 392 14.68 0.46 9.28
N GLU A 393 14.22 -0.67 9.80
CA GLU A 393 14.10 -1.92 9.04
C GLU A 393 12.87 -1.93 8.13
N GLN A 394 12.94 -2.67 7.04
CA GLN A 394 11.86 -2.81 6.07
C GLN A 394 10.61 -3.48 6.69
N GLU A 395 10.77 -4.54 7.46
CA GLU A 395 9.67 -5.27 8.10
C GLU A 395 9.92 -5.46 9.60
N MET A 396 8.85 -5.53 10.39
CA MET A 396 8.93 -5.97 11.78
C MET A 396 8.84 -7.49 11.87
N ASP A 397 9.53 -8.04 12.84
CA ASP A 397 9.38 -9.45 13.20
C ASP A 397 7.91 -9.73 13.62
N GLN A 398 7.22 -10.57 12.87
CA GLN A 398 5.83 -10.96 13.15
C GLN A 398 5.67 -11.78 14.43
N SER A 399 6.76 -12.23 15.03
CA SER A 399 6.74 -12.91 16.34
C SER A 399 6.48 -11.97 17.52
N VAL A 400 6.54 -10.64 17.30
CA VAL A 400 6.34 -9.63 18.34
C VAL A 400 4.88 -9.66 18.82
N THR A 401 4.70 -10.02 20.09
CA THR A 401 3.38 -10.10 20.76
C THR A 401 3.09 -8.93 21.69
N THR A 402 4.04 -8.00 21.83
CA THR A 402 3.94 -6.81 22.68
C THR A 402 2.92 -5.81 22.13
N THR A 403 2.33 -5.02 23.03
CA THR A 403 1.51 -3.85 22.66
C THR A 403 2.41 -2.70 22.21
N CYS A 404 1.85 -1.72 21.49
CA CYS A 404 2.59 -0.53 21.08
C CYS A 404 3.19 0.22 22.27
N ILE A 405 2.49 0.26 23.41
CA ILE A 405 2.97 0.88 24.64
C ILE A 405 4.19 0.14 25.16
N GLU A 406 4.10 -1.17 25.28
CA GLU A 406 5.21 -2.01 25.78
C GLU A 406 6.41 -1.90 24.86
N GLU A 407 6.20 -1.84 23.56
CA GLU A 407 7.24 -1.75 22.54
C GLU A 407 8.06 -0.45 22.66
N ILE A 408 7.39 0.69 22.93
CA ILE A 408 8.08 1.95 23.19
C ILE A 408 8.69 1.97 24.61
N TRP A 409 7.99 1.43 25.59
CA TRP A 409 8.49 1.43 26.96
C TRP A 409 9.72 0.55 27.16
N ASN A 410 9.78 -0.59 26.48
CA ASN A 410 10.95 -1.46 26.50
C ASN A 410 12.22 -0.73 25.98
N GLU A 411 12.07 0.14 25.00
CA GLU A 411 13.20 0.90 24.43
C GLU A 411 13.49 2.17 25.25
N PHE A 412 12.45 2.80 25.83
CA PHE A 412 12.57 4.02 26.61
C PHE A 412 11.99 3.85 28.03
N PRO A 413 12.65 3.07 28.92
CA PRO A 413 12.13 2.78 30.26
C PRO A 413 11.96 4.01 31.16
N ALA A 414 12.68 5.10 30.84
CA ALA A 414 12.59 6.36 31.56
C ALA A 414 11.33 7.17 31.26
N PHE A 415 10.59 6.84 30.19
CA PHE A 415 9.36 7.55 29.82
C PHE A 415 8.24 7.18 30.79
N SER A 416 7.48 8.19 31.21
CA SER A 416 6.19 7.98 31.87
C SER A 416 5.15 7.42 30.88
N GLN A 417 4.09 6.82 31.39
CA GLN A 417 2.98 6.32 30.55
C GLN A 417 2.37 7.42 29.68
N TYR A 418 2.31 8.64 30.18
CA TYR A 418 1.83 9.79 29.43
C TYR A 418 2.75 10.13 28.24
N GLU A 419 4.07 10.12 28.46
CA GLU A 419 5.06 10.40 27.41
C GLU A 419 5.05 9.33 26.31
N VAL A 420 4.93 8.04 26.67
CA VAL A 420 4.78 6.94 25.72
C VAL A 420 3.53 7.14 24.85
N ARG A 421 2.37 7.38 25.47
CA ARG A 421 1.11 7.61 24.74
C ARG A 421 1.18 8.87 23.88
N SER A 422 1.79 9.95 24.38
CA SER A 422 1.98 11.19 23.63
C SER A 422 2.89 11.00 22.42
N ALA A 423 3.99 10.25 22.56
CA ALA A 423 4.90 9.96 21.47
C ALA A 423 4.22 9.16 20.34
N LEU A 424 3.46 8.11 20.70
CA LEU A 424 2.70 7.32 19.75
C LEU A 424 1.58 8.14 19.06
N ALA A 425 0.85 8.98 19.83
CA ALA A 425 -0.18 9.84 19.29
C ALA A 425 0.38 10.89 18.32
N LYS A 426 1.56 11.47 18.60
CA LYS A 426 2.26 12.37 17.68
C LYS A 426 2.65 11.69 16.37
N CYS A 427 2.88 10.38 16.36
CA CYS A 427 3.10 9.62 15.14
C CYS A 427 1.79 9.30 14.37
N GLY A 428 0.64 9.85 14.80
CA GLY A 428 -0.65 9.66 14.14
C GLY A 428 -1.35 8.34 14.49
N LEU A 429 -0.98 7.72 15.63
CA LEU A 429 -1.66 6.52 16.14
C LEU A 429 -2.82 6.91 17.05
N THR A 430 -3.97 6.29 16.84
CA THR A 430 -5.15 6.48 17.69
C THR A 430 -4.99 5.75 19.04
N THR A 431 -5.78 6.11 20.06
CA THR A 431 -5.75 5.44 21.37
C THR A 431 -5.91 3.93 21.26
N LYS A 432 -6.78 3.46 20.35
CA LYS A 432 -7.00 2.02 20.12
C LYS A 432 -5.74 1.34 19.55
N HIS A 433 -5.09 1.97 18.57
CA HIS A 433 -3.83 1.44 18.00
C HIS A 433 -2.75 1.37 19.07
N ILE A 434 -2.66 2.39 19.92
CA ILE A 434 -1.69 2.48 21.01
C ILE A 434 -1.81 1.31 22.00
N GLU A 435 -3.03 0.85 22.26
CA GLU A 435 -3.34 -0.26 23.19
C GLU A 435 -3.32 -1.64 22.52
N SER A 436 -3.26 -1.68 21.19
CA SER A 436 -3.25 -2.94 20.43
C SER A 436 -1.86 -3.58 20.39
N GLN A 437 -1.83 -4.89 20.16
CA GLN A 437 -0.59 -5.59 19.86
C GLN A 437 -0.06 -5.14 18.49
N VAL A 438 1.27 -4.97 18.36
CA VAL A 438 1.88 -4.47 17.13
C VAL A 438 1.58 -5.35 15.92
N ARG A 439 1.55 -6.67 16.10
CA ARG A 439 1.26 -7.63 15.01
C ARG A 439 -0.17 -7.51 14.41
N VAL A 440 -1.11 -6.90 15.14
CA VAL A 440 -2.51 -6.74 14.70
C VAL A 440 -2.72 -5.44 13.91
N LEU A 441 -1.73 -4.56 13.93
CA LEU A 441 -1.75 -3.30 13.22
C LEU A 441 -1.54 -3.51 11.71
N SER A 442 -2.09 -2.60 10.91
CA SER A 442 -1.77 -2.50 9.49
C SER A 442 -0.28 -2.17 9.27
N GLY A 443 0.27 -2.48 8.09
CA GLY A 443 1.67 -2.18 7.76
C GLY A 443 2.03 -0.72 7.98
N GLY A 444 1.14 0.22 7.64
CA GLY A 444 1.35 1.65 7.88
C GLY A 444 1.36 2.05 9.35
N GLU A 445 0.52 1.44 10.18
CA GLU A 445 0.52 1.67 11.63
C GLU A 445 1.77 1.07 12.29
N GLN A 446 2.22 -0.11 11.84
CA GLN A 446 3.47 -0.70 12.28
C GLN A 446 4.68 0.17 11.90
N ALA A 447 4.69 0.75 10.69
CA ALA A 447 5.71 1.71 10.27
C ALA A 447 5.74 2.95 11.18
N LYS A 448 4.56 3.48 11.57
CA LYS A 448 4.45 4.61 12.52
C LYS A 448 5.01 4.26 13.91
N VAL A 449 4.82 3.01 14.39
CA VAL A 449 5.44 2.55 15.67
C VAL A 449 6.97 2.53 15.56
N ARG A 450 7.51 2.00 14.44
CA ARG A 450 8.97 2.00 14.18
C ARG A 450 9.55 3.40 14.09
N LEU A 451 8.85 4.31 13.39
CA LEU A 451 9.22 5.72 13.32
C LEU A 451 9.20 6.37 14.71
N CYS A 452 8.21 6.04 15.55
CA CYS A 452 8.12 6.54 16.92
C CYS A 452 9.37 6.16 17.73
N LYS A 453 9.87 4.92 17.61
CA LYS A 453 11.15 4.52 18.23
C LYS A 453 12.31 5.37 17.72
N LEU A 454 12.44 5.47 16.41
CA LEU A 454 13.55 6.16 15.77
C LEU A 454 13.58 7.66 16.11
N ILE A 455 12.43 8.33 16.12
CA ILE A 455 12.29 9.76 16.42
C ILE A 455 12.68 10.08 17.87
N ASN A 456 12.36 9.19 18.81
CA ASN A 456 12.64 9.40 20.23
C ASN A 456 14.07 9.04 20.62
N ARG A 457 14.82 8.35 19.76
CA ARG A 457 16.24 8.02 19.96
C ARG A 457 17.12 9.19 19.51
N GLU A 458 18.15 9.49 20.30
CA GLU A 458 19.17 10.44 19.88
C GLU A 458 20.09 9.78 18.86
N THR A 459 20.16 10.34 17.65
CA THR A 459 20.94 9.80 16.54
C THR A 459 21.73 10.87 15.83
N ASN A 460 22.84 10.50 15.18
CA ASN A 460 23.60 11.39 14.31
C ASN A 460 23.76 10.84 12.89
N ILE A 461 23.34 9.59 12.69
CA ILE A 461 23.11 8.98 11.37
C ILE A 461 21.83 8.15 11.38
N LEU A 462 21.05 8.27 10.31
CA LEU A 462 19.88 7.44 10.02
C LEU A 462 20.19 6.50 8.85
N LEU A 463 19.98 5.21 9.05
CA LEU A 463 19.98 4.19 8.03
C LEU A 463 18.52 3.78 7.81
N LEU A 464 17.95 4.08 6.64
CA LEU A 464 16.53 3.90 6.38
C LEU A 464 16.33 2.93 5.21
N ASP A 465 15.66 1.82 5.47
CA ASP A 465 15.35 0.82 4.44
C ASP A 465 13.90 0.93 4.01
N GLU A 466 13.67 1.54 2.85
CA GLU A 466 12.35 1.82 2.25
C GLU A 466 11.35 2.46 3.23
N PRO A 467 11.66 3.61 3.85
CA PRO A 467 10.87 4.17 4.93
C PRO A 467 9.51 4.72 4.48
N THR A 468 9.27 4.85 3.18
CA THR A 468 8.01 5.34 2.59
C THR A 468 6.97 4.23 2.41
N ASN A 469 7.40 2.96 2.44
CA ASN A 469 6.49 1.83 2.24
C ASN A 469 5.40 1.81 3.30
N HIS A 470 4.16 1.57 2.86
CA HIS A 470 2.95 1.52 3.68
C HIS A 470 2.55 2.84 4.36
N LEU A 471 3.30 3.94 4.20
CA LEU A 471 2.90 5.23 4.74
C LEU A 471 1.83 5.88 3.87
N ASP A 472 0.83 6.50 4.50
CA ASP A 472 -0.11 7.37 3.82
C ASP A 472 0.56 8.69 3.39
N VAL A 473 -0.11 9.45 2.51
CA VAL A 473 0.44 10.68 1.91
C VAL A 473 0.86 11.68 2.98
N ASP A 474 -0.01 11.93 3.99
CA ASP A 474 0.30 12.87 5.07
C ASP A 474 1.55 12.45 5.87
N ALA A 475 1.72 11.15 6.12
CA ALA A 475 2.91 10.65 6.83
C ALA A 475 4.17 10.68 5.96
N LYS A 476 4.07 10.46 4.64
CA LYS A 476 5.19 10.61 3.70
C LYS A 476 5.67 12.06 3.64
N ASP A 477 4.76 13.00 3.51
CA ASP A 477 5.08 14.44 3.45
C ASP A 477 5.75 14.91 4.74
N GLU A 478 5.22 14.49 5.88
CA GLU A 478 5.79 14.83 7.18
C GLU A 478 7.17 14.17 7.40
N LEU A 479 7.34 12.91 6.95
CA LEU A 479 8.65 12.26 7.00
C LEU A 479 9.67 13.00 6.13
N LYS A 480 9.30 13.39 4.90
CA LYS A 480 10.14 14.18 4.00
C LYS A 480 10.55 15.50 4.65
N ARG A 481 9.60 16.23 5.27
CA ARG A 481 9.87 17.46 6.03
C ARG A 481 10.88 17.21 7.14
N ALA A 482 10.61 16.21 7.98
CA ALA A 482 11.45 15.87 9.14
C ALA A 482 12.87 15.47 8.74
N LEU A 483 13.02 14.66 7.67
CA LEU A 483 14.33 14.28 7.13
C LEU A 483 15.09 15.46 6.52
N LYS A 484 14.39 16.45 5.92
CA LYS A 484 15.01 17.71 5.45
C LYS A 484 15.60 18.50 6.61
N GLU A 485 14.87 18.62 7.70
CA GLU A 485 15.27 19.38 8.89
C GLU A 485 16.31 18.66 9.75
N TYR A 486 16.42 17.33 9.59
CA TYR A 486 17.40 16.53 10.35
C TYR A 486 18.83 16.96 10.02
N LYS A 487 19.59 17.28 11.06
CA LYS A 487 20.98 17.79 10.94
C LYS A 487 22.05 16.70 10.85
N GLY A 488 21.70 15.44 11.12
CA GLY A 488 22.59 14.31 10.98
C GLY A 488 22.74 13.84 9.54
N SER A 489 23.49 12.76 9.37
CA SER A 489 23.67 12.09 8.08
C SER A 489 22.54 11.10 7.81
N ILE A 490 22.23 10.85 6.55
CA ILE A 490 21.18 9.89 6.14
C ILE A 490 21.73 8.99 5.03
N LEU A 491 21.58 7.68 5.20
CA LEU A 491 21.74 6.71 4.13
C LEU A 491 20.42 5.96 3.98
N MET A 492 19.76 6.11 2.86
CA MET A 492 18.38 5.65 2.65
C MET A 492 18.25 4.83 1.38
N VAL A 493 17.56 3.70 1.46
CA VAL A 493 17.03 3.00 0.29
C VAL A 493 15.67 3.60 -0.03
N CYS A 494 15.48 4.09 -1.24
CA CYS A 494 14.20 4.63 -1.68
C CYS A 494 14.01 4.48 -3.19
N HIS A 495 12.80 4.07 -3.59
CA HIS A 495 12.41 3.89 -4.99
C HIS A 495 11.56 5.06 -5.54
N GLU A 496 11.17 6.01 -4.69
CA GLU A 496 10.29 7.12 -5.04
C GLU A 496 11.12 8.39 -5.31
N PRO A 497 11.38 8.77 -6.60
CA PRO A 497 12.14 9.98 -6.93
C PRO A 497 11.55 11.25 -6.31
N ASP A 498 10.22 11.40 -6.33
CA ASP A 498 9.53 12.56 -5.77
C ASP A 498 9.73 12.70 -4.26
N PHE A 499 9.99 11.60 -3.55
CA PHE A 499 10.26 11.63 -2.13
C PHE A 499 11.65 12.17 -1.81
N TYR A 500 12.69 11.72 -2.51
CA TYR A 500 14.06 12.11 -2.20
C TYR A 500 14.54 13.35 -2.97
N ASP A 501 13.79 13.83 -3.97
CA ASP A 501 14.13 15.08 -4.66
C ASP A 501 14.10 16.27 -3.69
N GLY A 502 15.19 17.07 -3.73
CA GLY A 502 15.43 18.18 -2.82
C GLY A 502 15.67 17.76 -1.35
N LEU A 503 15.89 16.47 -1.06
CA LEU A 503 16.35 15.92 0.22
C LEU A 503 17.77 15.36 0.10
N ALA A 504 18.03 14.55 -0.94
CA ALA A 504 19.31 13.88 -1.14
C ALA A 504 20.41 14.86 -1.54
N THR A 505 21.62 14.70 -0.96
CA THR A 505 22.84 15.37 -1.43
C THR A 505 23.49 14.58 -2.56
N ASP A 506 23.37 13.24 -2.52
CA ASP A 506 23.96 12.32 -3.47
C ASP A 506 23.02 11.13 -3.70
N VAL A 507 23.09 10.55 -4.89
CA VAL A 507 22.37 9.33 -5.26
C VAL A 507 23.37 8.27 -5.70
N TRP A 508 23.38 7.14 -5.02
CA TRP A 508 24.21 5.99 -5.37
C TRP A 508 23.37 4.94 -6.09
N ASP A 509 23.70 4.75 -7.36
CA ASP A 509 23.06 3.77 -8.21
C ASP A 509 23.76 2.40 -8.03
N CYS A 510 23.08 1.51 -7.30
CA CYS A 510 23.60 0.17 -6.98
C CYS A 510 23.70 -0.74 -8.22
N SER A 511 23.04 -0.42 -9.32
CA SER A 511 23.13 -1.19 -10.57
C SER A 511 24.55 -1.17 -11.16
N LYS A 512 25.34 -0.13 -10.84
CA LYS A 512 26.71 0.04 -11.34
C LYS A 512 27.74 -0.89 -10.70
N TRP A 513 27.41 -1.49 -9.58
CA TRP A 513 28.32 -2.37 -8.84
C TRP A 513 27.76 -3.77 -8.56
N THR A 514 26.52 -4.05 -8.94
CA THR A 514 25.95 -5.39 -8.79
C THR A 514 26.63 -6.40 -9.70
N THR A 515 26.78 -7.62 -9.19
CA THR A 515 27.22 -8.78 -9.98
C THR A 515 26.04 -9.56 -10.59
N ARG A 516 24.83 -9.17 -10.20
CA ARG A 516 23.57 -9.71 -10.77
C ARG A 516 23.08 -8.75 -11.84
N LEU A 517 23.16 -9.20 -13.08
CA LEU A 517 22.61 -8.54 -14.26
C LEU A 517 21.28 -9.17 -14.63
#